data_4cae38747b067c95737b611a87479c59
#
_entry.id   4cae38747b067c95737b611a87479c59
#
_cell.length_a   1.000
_cell.length_b   1.000
_cell.length_c   1.000
_cell.angle_alpha   90.00
_cell.angle_beta   90.00
_cell.angle_gamma   90.00
#
_symmetry.space_group_name_H-M   'P 1'
#
loop_
_entity.id
_entity.type
_entity.pdbx_description
1 polymer ?
#
loop_
_entity_poly.entity_id
_entity_poly.type
_entity_poly.pdbx_seq_one_letter_code
_entity_poly.pdbx_strand_id
1 'polypeptide(L)'
;NSISYFRLSAYARPFYLPDEPEHRFKPNVAFDDIVRLYAFDRSLRLLLLDAIERIEVALRAQITNTLALHHGPHSWSDPGVFDDRYDHAWLMETIRKKLDDRNPETFLAHYREKYDHPKEPPVWMVLEVLSFKEVSVLFSKLRHAADKQAISAHFGFPDRLLQSWFRALSDLRNICAHHGRVWNREFGSRPMMPKRPPPDWPDLSRPIEAEGVAHPPESHLAMMLVVIETLLRRVNPGSKWRHRFKDLLDKYPDVPTAPMALEPDWHRHPFWRMEEGA
;
A
#
# COMPACT_ATOMS: atom_id res chain seq x y z
N ASN A 1 -28.76 -8.69 -8.04
CA ASN A 1 -28.02 -7.96 -9.10
C ASN A 1 -27.23 -6.77 -8.53
N SER A 2 -26.33 -7.03 -7.56
CA SER A 2 -25.53 -5.97 -6.91
C SER A 2 -24.15 -5.79 -7.54
N ILE A 3 -23.72 -6.65 -8.47
CA ILE A 3 -22.43 -6.62 -9.15
C ILE A 3 -22.68 -6.59 -10.66
N SER A 4 -22.10 -5.59 -11.34
CA SER A 4 -22.27 -5.46 -12.79
C SER A 4 -21.51 -6.56 -13.54
N TYR A 5 -22.03 -6.94 -14.72
CA TYR A 5 -21.36 -7.86 -15.64
C TYR A 5 -19.92 -7.40 -15.96
N PHE A 6 -19.74 -6.12 -16.26
CA PHE A 6 -18.43 -5.56 -16.58
C PHE A 6 -17.39 -5.79 -15.47
N ARG A 7 -17.81 -5.71 -14.21
CA ARG A 7 -16.93 -5.98 -13.07
C ARG A 7 -16.56 -7.46 -12.97
N LEU A 8 -17.53 -8.35 -13.16
CA LEU A 8 -17.30 -9.81 -13.10
C LEU A 8 -16.48 -10.32 -14.29
N SER A 9 -16.61 -9.71 -15.47
CA SER A 9 -15.87 -10.14 -16.65
C SER A 9 -14.34 -10.09 -16.47
N ALA A 10 -13.84 -9.16 -15.63
CA ALA A 10 -12.42 -9.11 -15.29
C ALA A 10 -11.95 -10.37 -14.51
N TYR A 11 -12.86 -11.01 -13.77
CA TYR A 11 -12.59 -12.25 -13.02
C TYR A 11 -12.91 -13.51 -13.82
N ALA A 12 -13.61 -13.38 -14.95
CA ALA A 12 -13.89 -14.48 -15.86
C ALA A 12 -12.68 -14.85 -16.73
N ARG A 13 -11.81 -13.88 -17.05
CA ARG A 13 -10.67 -14.08 -17.95
C ARG A 13 -9.78 -15.30 -17.63
N PRO A 14 -9.38 -15.60 -16.39
CA PRO A 14 -8.55 -16.76 -16.07
C PRO A 14 -9.21 -18.10 -16.39
N PHE A 15 -10.52 -18.10 -16.55
CA PHE A 15 -11.32 -19.31 -16.85
C PHE A 15 -11.59 -19.49 -18.35
N TYR A 16 -11.13 -18.59 -19.21
CA TYR A 16 -11.25 -18.77 -20.66
C TYR A 16 -10.17 -19.73 -21.18
N LEU A 17 -10.47 -20.40 -22.27
CA LEU A 17 -9.50 -21.16 -23.03
C LEU A 17 -8.44 -20.19 -23.58
N PRO A 18 -7.13 -20.52 -23.50
CA PRO A 18 -6.09 -19.71 -24.07
C PRO A 18 -6.27 -19.59 -25.59
N ASP A 19 -5.90 -18.43 -26.15
CA ASP A 19 -5.89 -18.14 -27.60
C ASP A 19 -7.25 -18.32 -28.31
N GLU A 20 -8.37 -18.27 -27.58
CA GLU A 20 -9.70 -18.41 -28.12
C GLU A 20 -10.39 -17.04 -28.31
N PRO A 21 -10.63 -16.60 -29.55
CA PRO A 21 -11.25 -15.28 -29.83
C PRO A 21 -12.68 -15.15 -29.25
N GLU A 22 -13.42 -16.25 -29.17
CA GLU A 22 -14.79 -16.26 -28.67
C GLU A 22 -14.90 -16.26 -27.14
N HIS A 23 -13.80 -16.23 -26.41
CA HIS A 23 -13.78 -16.27 -24.94
C HIS A 23 -14.57 -17.44 -24.33
N ARG A 24 -14.48 -18.63 -24.95
CA ARG A 24 -15.10 -19.83 -24.41
C ARG A 24 -14.46 -20.24 -23.09
N PHE A 25 -15.28 -20.67 -22.15
CA PHE A 25 -14.82 -21.14 -20.86
C PHE A 25 -14.12 -22.51 -20.95
N LYS A 26 -13.15 -22.73 -20.09
CA LYS A 26 -12.55 -24.04 -19.82
C LYS A 26 -13.65 -25.01 -19.40
N PRO A 27 -13.49 -26.33 -19.65
CA PRO A 27 -14.45 -27.33 -19.19
C PRO A 27 -14.71 -27.27 -17.68
N ASN A 28 -15.94 -27.55 -17.27
CA ASN A 28 -16.36 -27.60 -15.87
C ASN A 28 -16.28 -26.30 -15.07
N VAL A 29 -16.10 -25.14 -15.71
CA VAL A 29 -16.18 -23.84 -15.06
C VAL A 29 -17.64 -23.47 -14.83
N ALA A 30 -18.00 -23.21 -13.57
CA ALA A 30 -19.29 -22.69 -13.17
C ALA A 30 -19.24 -21.16 -12.94
N PHE A 31 -20.40 -20.51 -13.01
CA PHE A 31 -20.50 -19.09 -12.68
C PHE A 31 -20.07 -18.80 -11.23
N ASP A 32 -20.31 -19.74 -10.33
CA ASP A 32 -19.92 -19.64 -8.92
C ASP A 32 -18.40 -19.57 -8.71
N ASP A 33 -17.59 -20.14 -9.61
CA ASP A 33 -16.12 -20.04 -9.56
C ASP A 33 -15.66 -18.58 -9.76
N ILE A 34 -16.32 -17.89 -10.70
CA ILE A 34 -16.05 -16.48 -10.97
C ILE A 34 -16.46 -15.61 -9.78
N VAL A 35 -17.64 -15.88 -9.21
CA VAL A 35 -18.14 -15.17 -8.02
C VAL A 35 -17.24 -15.43 -6.80
N ARG A 36 -16.77 -16.65 -6.63
CA ARG A 36 -15.86 -17.06 -5.57
C ARG A 36 -14.51 -16.34 -5.67
N LEU A 37 -13.93 -16.26 -6.88
CA LEU A 37 -12.70 -15.50 -7.12
C LEU A 37 -12.90 -14.00 -6.84
N TYR A 38 -14.02 -13.42 -7.26
CA TYR A 38 -14.37 -12.04 -6.92
C TYR A 38 -14.46 -11.81 -5.40
N ALA A 39 -15.10 -12.74 -4.67
CA ALA A 39 -15.27 -12.66 -3.23
C ALA A 39 -13.91 -12.77 -2.49
N PHE A 40 -13.04 -13.67 -2.97
CA PHE A 40 -11.66 -13.76 -2.51
C PHE A 40 -10.90 -12.43 -2.68
N ASP A 41 -10.87 -11.91 -3.91
CA ASP A 41 -10.13 -10.67 -4.21
C ASP A 41 -10.69 -9.45 -3.45
N ARG A 42 -12.02 -9.41 -3.23
CA ARG A 42 -12.63 -8.40 -2.35
C ARG A 42 -12.10 -8.50 -0.92
N SER A 43 -12.04 -9.71 -0.37
CA SER A 43 -11.54 -9.95 1.00
C SER A 43 -10.05 -9.62 1.09
N LEU A 44 -9.28 -9.97 0.06
CA LEU A 44 -7.87 -9.63 -0.06
C LEU A 44 -7.64 -8.11 -0.07
N ARG A 45 -8.40 -7.35 -0.86
CA ARG A 45 -8.31 -5.88 -0.86
C ARG A 45 -8.56 -5.26 0.51
N LEU A 46 -9.57 -5.75 1.24
CA LEU A 46 -9.88 -5.24 2.58
C LEU A 46 -8.74 -5.53 3.57
N LEU A 47 -8.15 -6.71 3.47
CA LEU A 47 -7.00 -7.09 4.29
C LEU A 47 -5.75 -6.25 3.98
N LEU A 48 -5.52 -5.94 2.71
CA LEU A 48 -4.44 -5.05 2.28
C LEU A 48 -4.66 -3.62 2.77
N LEU A 49 -5.89 -3.09 2.67
CA LEU A 49 -6.24 -1.76 3.16
C LEU A 49 -6.00 -1.61 4.66
N ASP A 50 -6.39 -2.59 5.46
CA ASP A 50 -6.16 -2.61 6.92
C ASP A 50 -4.66 -2.55 7.27
N ALA A 51 -3.83 -3.26 6.52
CA ALA A 51 -2.38 -3.23 6.72
C ALA A 51 -1.75 -1.89 6.30
N ILE A 52 -2.14 -1.41 5.13
CA ILE A 52 -1.58 -0.18 4.55
C ILE A 52 -1.97 1.04 5.38
N GLU A 53 -3.19 1.08 5.92
CA GLU A 53 -3.65 2.15 6.83
C GLU A 53 -2.67 2.32 8.01
N ARG A 54 -2.28 1.24 8.68
CA ARG A 54 -1.35 1.29 9.82
C ARG A 54 0.02 1.82 9.45
N ILE A 55 0.52 1.43 8.26
CA ILE A 55 1.79 1.93 7.71
C ILE A 55 1.67 3.42 7.37
N GLU A 56 0.57 3.83 6.76
CA GLU A 56 0.26 5.21 6.41
C GLU A 56 0.21 6.11 7.66
N VAL A 57 -0.52 5.68 8.71
CA VAL A 57 -0.62 6.41 9.98
C VAL A 57 0.75 6.54 10.65
N ALA A 58 1.55 5.46 10.66
CA ALA A 58 2.90 5.51 11.20
C ALA A 58 3.79 6.50 10.44
N LEU A 59 3.72 6.51 9.10
CA LEU A 59 4.48 7.47 8.29
C LEU A 59 4.07 8.92 8.59
N ARG A 60 2.76 9.21 8.68
CA ARG A 60 2.26 10.55 9.05
C ARG A 60 2.81 10.98 10.40
N ALA A 61 2.74 10.11 11.40
CA ALA A 61 3.24 10.40 12.75
C ALA A 61 4.74 10.71 12.74
N GLN A 62 5.56 9.92 12.02
CA GLN A 62 7.01 10.14 11.97
C GLN A 62 7.37 11.45 11.24
N ILE A 63 6.69 11.76 10.12
CA ILE A 63 6.90 13.04 9.40
C ILE A 63 6.48 14.21 10.30
N THR A 64 5.30 14.14 10.90
CA THR A 64 4.77 15.17 11.80
C THR A 64 5.75 15.47 12.93
N ASN A 65 6.19 14.44 13.65
CA ASN A 65 7.10 14.60 14.78
C ASN A 65 8.44 15.18 14.34
N THR A 66 9.03 14.66 13.26
CA THR A 66 10.32 15.12 12.75
C THR A 66 10.25 16.57 12.31
N LEU A 67 9.26 16.93 11.49
CA LEU A 67 9.15 18.30 10.97
C LEU A 67 8.81 19.30 12.07
N ALA A 68 7.91 18.96 13.00
CA ALA A 68 7.55 19.83 14.11
C ALA A 68 8.73 20.09 15.04
N LEU A 69 9.56 19.07 15.33
CA LEU A 69 10.72 19.18 16.21
C LEU A 69 11.90 19.92 15.56
N HIS A 70 12.17 19.66 14.28
CA HIS A 70 13.35 20.20 13.61
C HIS A 70 13.11 21.58 12.99
N HIS A 71 11.89 21.84 12.50
CA HIS A 71 11.56 23.03 11.70
C HIS A 71 10.36 23.82 12.24
N GLY A 72 9.74 23.35 13.32
CA GLY A 72 8.58 24.01 13.94
C GLY A 72 7.22 23.61 13.33
N PRO A 73 6.13 24.09 13.96
CA PRO A 73 4.78 23.64 13.65
C PRO A 73 4.29 23.98 12.24
N HIS A 74 4.84 25.04 11.63
CA HIS A 74 4.44 25.48 10.29
C HIS A 74 5.47 25.18 9.21
N SER A 75 6.36 24.22 9.46
CA SER A 75 7.44 23.78 8.56
C SER A 75 6.99 23.40 7.15
N TRP A 76 5.76 22.94 6.97
CA TRP A 76 5.21 22.59 5.67
C TRP A 76 5.05 23.80 4.73
N SER A 77 4.95 25.02 5.26
CA SER A 77 4.86 26.26 4.48
C SER A 77 6.22 26.85 4.07
N ASP A 78 7.32 26.34 4.66
CA ASP A 78 8.67 26.77 4.32
C ASP A 78 9.23 25.96 3.14
N PRO A 79 9.44 26.55 1.94
CA PRO A 79 10.05 25.85 0.81
C PRO A 79 11.47 25.36 1.11
N GLY A 80 12.18 25.95 2.09
CA GLY A 80 13.52 25.53 2.50
C GLY A 80 13.59 24.12 3.08
N VAL A 81 12.48 23.59 3.59
CA VAL A 81 12.38 22.24 4.11
C VAL A 81 12.37 21.18 3.00
N PHE A 82 12.08 21.57 1.76
CA PHE A 82 11.91 20.67 0.63
C PHE A 82 13.03 20.80 -0.43
N ASP A 83 13.22 19.74 -1.20
CA ASP A 83 14.14 19.72 -2.36
C ASP A 83 13.71 20.77 -3.40
N ASP A 84 14.68 21.48 -4.00
CA ASP A 84 14.43 22.55 -4.99
C ASP A 84 13.64 22.09 -6.22
N ARG A 85 13.66 20.78 -6.51
CA ARG A 85 12.87 20.17 -7.60
C ARG A 85 11.44 19.79 -7.18
N TYR A 86 11.05 20.11 -5.93
CA TYR A 86 9.69 19.91 -5.47
C TYR A 86 8.85 21.14 -5.78
N ASP A 87 7.74 20.94 -6.43
CA ASP A 87 6.77 22.01 -6.66
C ASP A 87 6.05 22.34 -5.33
N HIS A 88 6.70 23.15 -4.50
CA HIS A 88 6.16 23.58 -3.22
C HIS A 88 4.90 24.44 -3.40
N ALA A 89 4.80 25.22 -4.50
CA ALA A 89 3.61 25.99 -4.80
C ALA A 89 2.38 25.09 -5.03
N TRP A 90 2.58 23.94 -5.69
CA TRP A 90 1.53 22.93 -5.82
C TRP A 90 1.11 22.34 -4.46
N LEU A 91 2.05 22.08 -3.54
CA LEU A 91 1.73 21.64 -2.17
C LEU A 91 0.86 22.68 -1.46
N MET A 92 1.26 23.94 -1.48
CA MET A 92 0.54 25.06 -0.87
C MET A 92 -0.89 25.17 -1.43
N GLU A 93 -1.04 25.10 -2.74
CA GLU A 93 -2.34 25.15 -3.41
C GLU A 93 -3.23 23.94 -3.04
N THR A 94 -2.63 22.74 -2.99
CA THR A 94 -3.34 21.51 -2.59
C THR A 94 -3.88 21.62 -1.16
N ILE A 95 -3.06 22.12 -0.24
CA ILE A 95 -3.46 22.31 1.15
C ILE A 95 -4.54 23.40 1.25
N ARG A 96 -4.37 24.55 0.59
CA ARG A 96 -5.38 25.62 0.58
C ARG A 96 -6.74 25.14 0.09
N LYS A 97 -6.78 24.35 -1.00
CA LYS A 97 -8.04 23.77 -1.49
C LYS A 97 -8.74 22.91 -0.44
N LYS A 98 -7.97 22.14 0.33
CA LYS A 98 -8.53 21.31 1.42
C LYS A 98 -8.97 22.16 2.61
N LEU A 99 -8.26 23.23 2.90
CA LEU A 99 -8.61 24.18 3.95
C LEU A 99 -9.86 25.01 3.57
N ASP A 100 -10.01 25.37 2.30
CA ASP A 100 -11.10 26.19 1.79
C ASP A 100 -12.32 25.36 1.36
N ASP A 101 -12.32 24.05 1.64
CA ASP A 101 -13.48 23.20 1.41
C ASP A 101 -14.73 23.77 2.17
N ARG A 102 -15.90 23.61 1.54
CA ARG A 102 -17.19 24.02 2.15
C ARG A 102 -17.52 23.22 3.41
N ASN A 103 -17.04 21.97 3.47
CA ASN A 103 -17.17 21.09 4.62
C ASN A 103 -15.77 20.62 5.08
N PRO A 104 -14.96 21.47 5.69
CA PRO A 104 -13.65 21.08 6.15
C PRO A 104 -13.77 20.07 7.31
N GLU A 105 -12.71 19.30 7.52
CA GLU A 105 -12.61 18.43 8.69
C GLU A 105 -12.86 19.23 9.98
N THR A 106 -13.57 18.65 10.93
CA THR A 106 -14.03 19.34 12.16
C THR A 106 -12.89 20.04 12.90
N PHE A 107 -11.71 19.42 12.96
CA PHE A 107 -10.55 20.01 13.64
C PHE A 107 -10.00 21.24 12.90
N LEU A 108 -10.10 21.30 11.56
CA LEU A 108 -9.71 22.47 10.78
C LEU A 108 -10.70 23.64 10.95
N ALA A 109 -12.01 23.32 10.97
CA ALA A 109 -13.06 24.32 11.25
C ALA A 109 -12.83 24.94 12.63
N HIS A 110 -12.62 24.09 13.65
CA HIS A 110 -12.33 24.54 15.01
C HIS A 110 -11.03 25.38 15.11
N TYR A 111 -9.98 24.99 14.38
CA TYR A 111 -8.72 25.77 14.36
C TYR A 111 -8.99 27.18 13.83
N ARG A 112 -9.70 27.33 12.72
CA ARG A 112 -10.03 28.63 12.11
C ARG A 112 -10.91 29.51 13.00
N GLU A 113 -11.83 28.89 13.74
CA GLU A 113 -12.68 29.62 14.68
C GLU A 113 -11.91 30.15 15.89
N LYS A 114 -10.93 29.37 16.36
CA LYS A 114 -10.20 29.65 17.61
C LYS A 114 -8.96 30.52 17.45
N TYR A 115 -8.29 30.45 16.28
CA TYR A 115 -6.98 31.08 16.07
C TYR A 115 -7.00 32.05 14.88
N ASP A 116 -6.73 33.33 15.16
CA ASP A 116 -6.55 34.36 14.14
C ASP A 116 -5.13 34.35 13.54
N HIS A 117 -4.13 33.97 14.34
CA HIS A 117 -2.74 33.89 13.95
C HIS A 117 -2.04 32.71 14.63
N PRO A 118 -1.24 31.90 13.87
CA PRO A 118 -1.18 31.91 12.40
C PRO A 118 -2.47 31.35 11.78
N LYS A 119 -2.84 31.82 10.58
CA LYS A 119 -4.02 31.33 9.85
C LYS A 119 -3.82 29.91 9.32
N GLU A 120 -2.58 29.58 8.99
CA GLU A 120 -2.20 28.27 8.51
C GLU A 120 -2.16 27.27 9.68
N PRO A 121 -2.83 26.11 9.57
CA PRO A 121 -2.79 25.09 10.61
C PRO A 121 -1.40 24.45 10.72
N PRO A 122 -1.08 23.90 11.90
CA PRO A 122 0.20 23.23 12.10
C PRO A 122 0.31 21.91 11.31
N VAL A 123 1.56 21.45 11.12
CA VAL A 123 1.90 20.28 10.29
C VAL A 123 1.12 19.01 10.65
N TRP A 124 0.82 18.80 11.92
CA TRP A 124 0.02 17.64 12.37
C TRP A 124 -1.45 17.69 11.93
N MET A 125 -2.01 18.85 11.66
CA MET A 125 -3.33 18.97 11.06
C MET A 125 -3.26 18.86 9.54
N VAL A 126 -2.26 19.46 8.92
CA VAL A 126 -2.08 19.42 7.47
C VAL A 126 -1.87 17.99 6.97
N LEU A 127 -1.02 17.21 7.66
CA LEU A 127 -0.76 15.84 7.23
C LEU A 127 -1.99 14.93 7.31
N GLU A 128 -2.94 15.20 8.20
CA GLU A 128 -4.18 14.40 8.29
C GLU A 128 -5.10 14.58 7.08
N VAL A 129 -5.06 15.72 6.41
CA VAL A 129 -5.91 15.97 5.23
C VAL A 129 -5.24 15.58 3.90
N LEU A 130 -3.95 15.28 3.89
CA LEU A 130 -3.25 14.80 2.71
C LEU A 130 -3.57 13.33 2.44
N SER A 131 -3.63 12.93 1.18
CA SER A 131 -3.72 11.50 0.81
C SER A 131 -2.39 10.78 1.06
N PHE A 132 -2.40 9.46 1.17
CA PHE A 132 -1.17 8.68 1.33
C PHE A 132 -0.15 8.95 0.21
N LYS A 133 -0.62 9.15 -1.02
CA LYS A 133 0.23 9.51 -2.15
C LYS A 133 0.94 10.85 -1.90
N GLU A 134 0.20 11.87 -1.46
CA GLU A 134 0.77 13.20 -1.16
C GLU A 134 1.78 13.12 -0.01
N VAL A 135 1.47 12.37 1.05
CA VAL A 135 2.40 12.13 2.19
C VAL A 135 3.67 11.38 1.74
N SER A 136 3.53 10.35 0.91
CA SER A 136 4.66 9.61 0.33
C SER A 136 5.56 10.51 -0.53
N VAL A 137 4.96 11.38 -1.35
CA VAL A 137 5.70 12.36 -2.15
C VAL A 137 6.40 13.37 -1.24
N LEU A 138 5.70 13.92 -0.24
CA LEU A 138 6.28 14.86 0.72
C LEU A 138 7.52 14.27 1.40
N PHE A 139 7.46 13.04 1.93
CA PHE A 139 8.61 12.34 2.50
C PHE A 139 9.78 12.25 1.51
N SER A 140 9.50 11.87 0.26
CA SER A 140 10.54 11.74 -0.77
C SER A 140 11.24 13.06 -1.09
N LYS A 141 10.54 14.18 -0.90
CA LYS A 141 10.96 15.54 -1.27
C LYS A 141 11.48 16.38 -0.11
N LEU A 142 11.60 15.82 1.09
CA LEU A 142 12.32 16.49 2.18
C LEU A 142 13.76 16.76 1.73
N ARG A 143 14.27 17.98 2.03
CA ARG A 143 15.63 18.41 1.65
C ARG A 143 16.69 17.74 2.52
N HIS A 144 16.49 17.79 3.84
CA HIS A 144 17.51 17.45 4.80
C HIS A 144 17.63 15.94 4.98
N ALA A 145 18.85 15.42 4.80
CA ALA A 145 19.13 13.99 5.00
C ALA A 145 18.84 13.54 6.44
N ALA A 146 19.07 14.42 7.43
CA ALA A 146 18.79 14.15 8.84
C ALA A 146 17.31 13.86 9.09
N ASP A 147 16.39 14.60 8.46
CA ASP A 147 14.95 14.39 8.59
C ASP A 147 14.54 13.03 7.98
N LYS A 148 15.01 12.75 6.77
CA LYS A 148 14.78 11.44 6.13
C LYS A 148 15.32 10.31 6.98
N GLN A 149 16.49 10.48 7.58
CA GLN A 149 17.11 9.46 8.42
C GLN A 149 16.32 9.25 9.72
N ALA A 150 15.86 10.32 10.37
CA ALA A 150 15.06 10.26 11.59
C ALA A 150 13.75 9.49 11.33
N ILE A 151 13.03 9.83 10.26
CA ILE A 151 11.81 9.14 9.86
C ILE A 151 12.10 7.67 9.52
N SER A 152 13.15 7.42 8.75
CA SER A 152 13.52 6.08 8.27
C SER A 152 13.95 5.14 9.38
N ALA A 153 14.55 5.67 10.44
CA ALA A 153 14.99 4.89 11.60
C ALA A 153 13.84 4.12 12.26
N HIS A 154 12.64 4.71 12.31
CA HIS A 154 11.44 4.05 12.85
C HIS A 154 11.09 2.76 12.08
N PHE A 155 11.25 2.77 10.77
CA PHE A 155 10.94 1.64 9.90
C PHE A 155 12.11 0.66 9.75
N GLY A 156 13.33 1.05 10.11
CA GLY A 156 14.53 0.21 10.10
C GLY A 156 15.10 -0.06 8.71
N PHE A 157 14.80 0.76 7.72
CA PHE A 157 15.29 0.65 6.34
C PHE A 157 15.77 2.01 5.81
N PRO A 158 16.70 2.02 4.84
CA PRO A 158 17.17 3.25 4.20
C PRO A 158 16.02 4.03 3.54
N ASP A 159 16.09 5.35 3.62
CA ASP A 159 15.10 6.27 3.07
C ASP A 159 14.77 6.02 1.61
N ARG A 160 15.77 5.71 0.77
CA ARG A 160 15.58 5.39 -0.65
C ARG A 160 14.68 4.16 -0.88
N LEU A 161 14.81 3.11 -0.04
CA LEU A 161 13.93 1.95 -0.10
C LEU A 161 12.51 2.32 0.34
N LEU A 162 12.41 3.04 1.45
CA LEU A 162 11.11 3.46 2.00
C LEU A 162 10.36 4.38 1.04
N GLN A 163 11.03 5.30 0.34
CA GLN A 163 10.43 6.13 -0.70
C GLN A 163 9.80 5.27 -1.81
N SER A 164 10.52 4.24 -2.27
CA SER A 164 10.00 3.29 -3.27
C SER A 164 8.82 2.49 -2.73
N TRP A 165 8.92 2.00 -1.50
CA TRP A 165 7.89 1.17 -0.87
C TRP A 165 6.61 1.95 -0.59
N PHE A 166 6.70 3.14 0.00
CA PHE A 166 5.52 3.97 0.28
C PHE A 166 4.81 4.41 -1.00
N ARG A 167 5.57 4.71 -2.06
CA ARG A 167 4.99 4.99 -3.38
C ARG A 167 4.19 3.79 -3.89
N ALA A 168 4.78 2.61 -3.90
CA ALA A 168 4.13 1.39 -4.37
C ALA A 168 2.91 1.04 -3.52
N LEU A 169 3.00 1.15 -2.19
CA LEU A 169 1.88 0.92 -1.29
C LEU A 169 0.76 1.96 -1.44
N SER A 170 1.08 3.22 -1.75
CA SER A 170 0.06 4.24 -2.02
C SER A 170 -0.72 3.94 -3.31
N ASP A 171 -0.05 3.43 -4.34
CA ASP A 171 -0.70 3.00 -5.57
C ASP A 171 -1.56 1.73 -5.34
N LEU A 172 -1.05 0.75 -4.57
CA LEU A 172 -1.82 -0.44 -4.18
C LEU A 172 -3.07 -0.06 -3.37
N ARG A 173 -2.91 0.86 -2.40
CA ARG A 173 -4.04 1.39 -1.59
C ARG A 173 -5.12 1.99 -2.49
N ASN A 174 -4.72 2.78 -3.48
CA ASN A 174 -5.67 3.41 -4.40
C ASN A 174 -6.38 2.36 -5.29
N ILE A 175 -5.65 1.34 -5.78
CA ILE A 175 -6.27 0.22 -6.50
C ILE A 175 -7.32 -0.47 -5.62
N CYS A 176 -7.00 -0.76 -4.36
CA CYS A 176 -7.92 -1.39 -3.42
C CYS A 176 -9.14 -0.51 -3.13
N ALA A 177 -8.93 0.78 -2.86
CA ALA A 177 -9.98 1.76 -2.53
C ALA A 177 -10.94 1.99 -3.71
N HIS A 178 -10.44 1.96 -4.94
CA HIS A 178 -11.25 2.05 -6.16
C HIS A 178 -11.76 0.69 -6.64
N HIS A 179 -11.70 -0.34 -5.78
CA HIS A 179 -12.22 -1.67 -6.05
C HIS A 179 -11.58 -2.37 -7.26
N GLY A 180 -10.36 -1.98 -7.64
CA GLY A 180 -9.59 -2.64 -8.70
C GLY A 180 -9.16 -4.05 -8.28
N ARG A 181 -9.09 -4.98 -9.25
CA ARG A 181 -8.60 -6.34 -9.00
C ARG A 181 -7.12 -6.29 -8.61
N VAL A 182 -6.72 -7.03 -7.58
CA VAL A 182 -5.34 -7.18 -7.12
C VAL A 182 -4.77 -8.58 -7.35
N TRP A 183 -5.62 -9.61 -7.27
CA TRP A 183 -5.24 -10.97 -7.67
C TRP A 183 -4.95 -11.02 -9.18
N ASN A 184 -3.90 -11.72 -9.58
CA ASN A 184 -3.44 -11.80 -10.96
C ASN A 184 -3.32 -10.42 -11.62
N ARG A 185 -2.60 -9.52 -10.95
CA ARG A 185 -2.33 -8.17 -11.46
C ARG A 185 -0.85 -7.91 -11.53
N GLU A 186 -0.41 -7.42 -12.68
CA GLU A 186 0.90 -6.80 -12.81
C GLU A 186 0.82 -5.33 -12.38
N PHE A 187 1.69 -4.92 -11.44
CA PHE A 187 1.71 -3.57 -10.88
C PHE A 187 2.75 -2.70 -11.59
N GLY A 188 2.35 -1.49 -11.99
CA GLY A 188 3.26 -0.53 -12.60
C GLY A 188 4.27 0.05 -11.60
N SER A 189 3.85 0.28 -10.35
CA SER A 189 4.75 0.69 -9.28
C SER A 189 5.31 -0.53 -8.58
N ARG A 190 6.61 -0.76 -8.75
CA ARG A 190 7.33 -1.91 -8.18
C ARG A 190 8.15 -1.46 -6.98
N PRO A 191 7.97 -2.09 -5.78
CA PRO A 191 8.84 -1.80 -4.64
C PRO A 191 10.29 -2.19 -4.96
N MET A 192 11.23 -1.31 -4.63
CA MET A 192 12.65 -1.60 -4.82
C MET A 192 13.08 -2.75 -3.92
N MET A 193 13.78 -3.74 -4.50
CA MET A 193 14.41 -4.81 -3.75
C MET A 193 15.64 -4.28 -2.98
N PRO A 194 15.80 -4.58 -1.68
CA PRO A 194 17.03 -4.29 -0.96
C PRO A 194 18.22 -5.03 -1.58
N LYS A 195 19.38 -4.37 -1.67
CA LYS A 195 20.62 -5.03 -2.13
C LYS A 195 21.02 -6.22 -1.26
N ARG A 196 20.68 -6.17 0.02
CA ARG A 196 20.84 -7.25 0.99
C ARG A 196 19.50 -7.44 1.69
N PRO A 197 18.65 -8.33 1.17
CA PRO A 197 17.37 -8.62 1.81
C PRO A 197 17.60 -9.17 3.23
N PRO A 198 16.65 -8.94 4.16
CA PRO A 198 16.67 -9.64 5.44
C PRO A 198 16.78 -11.15 5.24
N PRO A 199 17.54 -11.86 6.10
CA PRO A 199 17.81 -13.30 5.91
C PRO A 199 16.57 -14.19 5.93
N ASP A 200 15.50 -13.71 6.54
CA ASP A 200 14.21 -14.40 6.63
C ASP A 200 13.27 -14.10 5.45
N TRP A 201 13.65 -13.23 4.51
CA TRP A 201 12.81 -12.95 3.33
C TRP A 201 12.74 -14.16 2.39
N PRO A 202 11.60 -14.40 1.73
CA PRO A 202 11.50 -15.39 0.67
C PRO A 202 12.37 -14.98 -0.54
N ASP A 203 12.74 -15.96 -1.35
CA ASP A 203 13.43 -15.69 -2.62
C ASP A 203 12.44 -15.08 -3.62
N LEU A 204 12.57 -13.79 -3.85
CA LEU A 204 11.75 -13.01 -4.79
C LEU A 204 12.48 -12.77 -6.14
N SER A 205 13.58 -13.48 -6.40
CA SER A 205 14.38 -13.29 -7.61
C SER A 205 13.88 -14.12 -8.81
N ARG A 206 13.04 -15.12 -8.57
CA ARG A 206 12.56 -16.06 -9.58
C ARG A 206 11.07 -15.90 -9.82
N PRO A 207 10.63 -15.92 -11.09
CA PRO A 207 9.20 -15.96 -11.40
C PRO A 207 8.59 -17.29 -10.94
N ILE A 208 7.32 -17.23 -10.56
CA ILE A 208 6.51 -18.41 -10.32
C ILE A 208 5.83 -18.79 -11.64
N GLU A 209 6.14 -19.99 -12.12
CA GLU A 209 5.56 -20.52 -13.35
C GLU A 209 4.24 -21.23 -13.07
N ALA A 210 3.19 -20.84 -13.76
CA ALA A 210 1.89 -21.51 -13.69
C ALA A 210 1.16 -21.46 -15.04
N GLU A 211 0.64 -22.60 -15.51
CA GLU A 211 -0.08 -22.71 -16.78
C GLU A 211 0.68 -22.09 -17.99
N GLY A 212 2.02 -22.17 -18.00
CA GLY A 212 2.86 -21.58 -19.06
C GLY A 212 3.03 -20.07 -18.98
N VAL A 213 2.58 -19.45 -17.86
CA VAL A 213 2.72 -18.01 -17.62
C VAL A 213 3.69 -17.79 -16.46
N ALA A 214 4.68 -16.91 -16.68
CA ALA A 214 5.62 -16.47 -15.65
C ALA A 214 5.01 -15.32 -14.84
N HIS A 215 5.09 -15.42 -13.51
CA HIS A 215 4.63 -14.40 -12.57
C HIS A 215 5.82 -13.86 -11.77
N PRO A 216 6.51 -12.79 -12.24
CA PRO A 216 7.65 -12.22 -11.53
C PRO A 216 7.21 -11.56 -10.21
N PRO A 217 7.82 -11.93 -9.05
CA PRO A 217 7.42 -11.39 -7.74
C PRO A 217 7.49 -9.87 -7.63
N GLU A 218 8.48 -9.24 -8.29
CA GLU A 218 8.68 -7.79 -8.23
C GLU A 218 7.57 -6.98 -8.89
N SER A 219 6.83 -7.57 -9.84
CA SER A 219 5.71 -6.91 -10.52
C SER A 219 4.35 -7.43 -10.08
N HIS A 220 4.30 -8.47 -9.25
CA HIS A 220 3.09 -9.07 -8.73
C HIS A 220 2.91 -8.80 -7.23
N LEU A 221 1.87 -9.38 -6.65
CA LEU A 221 1.48 -9.07 -5.27
C LEU A 221 2.50 -9.55 -4.24
N ALA A 222 3.27 -10.61 -4.51
CA ALA A 222 4.22 -11.20 -3.56
C ALA A 222 5.18 -10.18 -2.94
N MET A 223 5.82 -9.34 -3.76
CA MET A 223 6.73 -8.31 -3.26
C MET A 223 6.01 -7.29 -2.37
N MET A 224 4.78 -6.90 -2.73
CA MET A 224 3.97 -5.99 -1.91
C MET A 224 3.62 -6.62 -0.55
N LEU A 225 3.27 -7.91 -0.52
CA LEU A 225 2.96 -8.65 0.72
C LEU A 225 4.18 -8.73 1.64
N VAL A 226 5.36 -9.00 1.08
CA VAL A 226 6.62 -9.05 1.85
C VAL A 226 6.94 -7.67 2.43
N VAL A 227 6.79 -6.59 1.66
CA VAL A 227 7.00 -5.22 2.14
C VAL A 227 6.01 -4.85 3.24
N ILE A 228 4.72 -5.16 3.05
CA ILE A 228 3.67 -4.91 4.05
C ILE A 228 4.00 -5.61 5.36
N GLU A 229 4.25 -6.92 5.33
CA GLU A 229 4.55 -7.69 6.54
C GLU A 229 5.82 -7.18 7.22
N THR A 230 6.86 -6.86 6.44
CA THR A 230 8.12 -6.30 6.96
C THR A 230 7.91 -4.98 7.70
N LEU A 231 7.12 -4.08 7.13
CA LEU A 231 6.80 -2.80 7.76
C LEU A 231 5.87 -2.98 8.97
N LEU A 232 4.88 -3.87 8.90
CA LEU A 232 3.98 -4.16 10.02
C LEU A 232 4.73 -4.69 11.23
N ARG A 233 5.73 -5.55 11.05
CA ARG A 233 6.59 -6.02 12.15
C ARG A 233 7.30 -4.88 12.89
N ARG A 234 7.51 -3.73 12.24
CA ARG A 234 8.12 -2.54 12.84
C ARG A 234 7.11 -1.62 13.49
N VAL A 235 6.01 -1.33 12.79
CA VAL A 235 5.02 -0.33 13.25
C VAL A 235 3.97 -0.92 14.19
N ASN A 236 3.74 -2.22 14.11
CA ASN A 236 2.78 -2.95 14.94
C ASN A 236 3.24 -4.40 15.17
N PRO A 237 4.23 -4.64 16.06
CA PRO A 237 4.81 -5.97 16.29
C PRO A 237 3.79 -7.04 16.69
N GLY A 238 2.71 -6.64 17.39
CA GLY A 238 1.60 -7.54 17.77
C GLY A 238 0.56 -7.79 16.67
N SER A 239 0.82 -7.36 15.42
CA SER A 239 -0.13 -7.53 14.33
C SER A 239 -0.37 -9.01 14.02
N LYS A 240 -1.65 -9.37 13.96
CA LYS A 240 -2.09 -10.70 13.47
C LYS A 240 -2.44 -10.68 11.97
N TRP A 241 -1.93 -9.72 11.22
CA TRP A 241 -2.25 -9.58 9.80
C TRP A 241 -1.82 -10.82 8.99
N ARG A 242 -0.65 -11.34 9.25
CA ARG A 242 -0.11 -12.56 8.63
C ARG A 242 -1.01 -13.78 8.84
N HIS A 243 -1.59 -13.94 10.05
CA HIS A 243 -2.56 -15.01 10.36
C HIS A 243 -3.81 -14.85 9.52
N ARG A 244 -4.38 -13.63 9.50
CA ARG A 244 -5.58 -13.33 8.70
C ARG A 244 -5.35 -13.52 7.20
N PHE A 245 -4.12 -13.27 6.71
CA PHE A 245 -3.77 -13.55 5.33
C PHE A 245 -3.77 -15.05 5.04
N LYS A 246 -3.20 -15.87 5.94
CA LYS A 246 -3.27 -17.31 5.83
C LYS A 246 -4.71 -17.81 5.90
N ASP A 247 -5.50 -17.37 6.87
CA ASP A 247 -6.91 -17.76 7.02
C ASP A 247 -7.72 -17.43 5.77
N LEU A 248 -7.42 -16.30 5.13
CA LEU A 248 -8.05 -15.94 3.86
C LEU A 248 -7.73 -16.96 2.76
N LEU A 249 -6.48 -17.37 2.61
CA LEU A 249 -6.09 -18.36 1.59
C LEU A 249 -6.67 -19.75 1.92
N ASP A 250 -6.66 -20.16 3.18
CA ASP A 250 -7.27 -21.42 3.62
C ASP A 250 -8.78 -21.47 3.35
N LYS A 251 -9.47 -20.32 3.46
CA LYS A 251 -10.90 -20.21 3.14
C LYS A 251 -11.20 -20.37 1.65
N TYR A 252 -10.22 -20.08 0.79
CA TYR A 252 -10.37 -20.15 -0.68
C TYR A 252 -9.28 -21.04 -1.30
N PRO A 253 -9.23 -22.35 -0.95
CA PRO A 253 -8.16 -23.25 -1.38
C PRO A 253 -8.12 -23.48 -2.90
N ASP A 254 -9.26 -23.25 -3.58
CA ASP A 254 -9.36 -23.40 -5.03
C ASP A 254 -8.81 -22.19 -5.80
N VAL A 255 -8.53 -21.08 -5.12
CA VAL A 255 -7.94 -19.90 -5.77
C VAL A 255 -6.42 -20.06 -5.82
N PRO A 256 -5.82 -20.15 -7.02
CA PRO A 256 -4.39 -20.38 -7.15
C PRO A 256 -3.58 -19.17 -6.64
N THR A 257 -2.47 -19.46 -5.95
CA THR A 257 -1.55 -18.46 -5.38
C THR A 257 -0.50 -17.97 -6.39
N ALA A 258 -0.18 -18.80 -7.40
CA ALA A 258 0.81 -18.47 -8.43
C ALA A 258 0.53 -17.15 -9.17
N PRO A 259 -0.71 -16.77 -9.52
CA PRO A 259 -0.99 -15.46 -10.11
C PRO A 259 -0.71 -14.25 -9.21
N MET A 260 -0.45 -14.48 -7.91
CA MET A 260 0.07 -13.47 -6.97
C MET A 260 1.60 -13.53 -6.83
N ALA A 261 2.25 -14.42 -7.58
CA ALA A 261 3.66 -14.81 -7.47
C ALA A 261 4.02 -15.38 -6.07
N LEU A 262 3.12 -16.16 -5.49
CA LEU A 262 3.34 -16.93 -4.27
C LEU A 262 3.42 -18.42 -4.61
N GLU A 263 4.44 -19.08 -4.05
CA GLU A 263 4.57 -20.55 -4.15
C GLU A 263 3.40 -21.26 -3.46
N PRO A 264 3.03 -22.48 -3.88
CA PRO A 264 1.94 -23.24 -3.25
C PRO A 264 2.13 -23.46 -1.75
N ASP A 265 3.38 -23.63 -1.30
CA ASP A 265 3.77 -23.86 0.09
C ASP A 265 4.37 -22.62 0.79
N TRP A 266 4.10 -21.43 0.28
CA TRP A 266 4.57 -20.13 0.80
C TRP A 266 4.49 -20.02 2.33
N HIS A 267 3.45 -20.58 2.95
CA HIS A 267 3.20 -20.54 4.39
C HIS A 267 4.21 -21.32 5.22
N ARG A 268 4.97 -22.25 4.60
CA ARG A 268 6.06 -23.02 5.25
C ARG A 268 7.34 -22.22 5.36
N HIS A 269 7.47 -21.17 4.56
CA HIS A 269 8.67 -20.33 4.57
C HIS A 269 8.80 -19.63 5.94
N PRO A 270 10.00 -19.53 6.55
CA PRO A 270 10.21 -18.92 7.87
C PRO A 270 9.63 -17.51 8.00
N PHE A 271 9.66 -16.71 6.95
CA PHE A 271 9.08 -15.37 6.92
C PHE A 271 7.58 -15.36 7.24
N TRP A 272 6.85 -16.36 6.74
CA TRP A 272 5.40 -16.50 6.91
C TRP A 272 5.01 -17.39 8.08
N ARG A 273 6.00 -18.12 8.66
CA ARG A 273 5.74 -19.03 9.76
C ARG A 273 5.21 -18.27 10.98
N MET A 274 4.19 -18.81 11.56
CA MET A 274 3.60 -18.30 12.79
C MET A 274 4.29 -18.96 13.96
N GLU A 275 4.68 -18.18 14.97
CA GLU A 275 5.08 -18.74 16.24
C GLU A 275 3.82 -19.29 16.93
N GLU A 276 3.81 -20.58 17.23
CA GLU A 276 2.76 -21.20 18.01
C GLU A 276 2.86 -20.62 19.42
N GLY A 277 1.92 -19.74 19.83
CA GLY A 277 1.75 -19.32 21.22
C GLY A 277 2.29 -17.93 21.59
N ALA A 278 1.90 -16.88 20.89
CA ALA A 278 1.98 -15.51 21.41
C ALA A 278 0.57 -14.90 21.56
#